data_8d824288aa704aec80033c99d94c0e6d
#
_entry.id   8d824288aa704aec80033c99d94c0e6d
#
_cell.length_a   1.000
_cell.length_b   1.000
_cell.length_c   1.000
_cell.angle_alpha   90.00
_cell.angle_beta   90.00
_cell.angle_gamma   90.00
#
_symmetry.space_group_name_H-M   'P 1'
#
loop_
_entity.id
_entity.type
_entity.pdbx_description
1 polymer ?
#
loop_
_entity_poly.entity_id
_entity_poly.type
_entity_poly.pdbx_seq_one_letter_code
_entity_poly.pdbx_strand_id
1 'polypeptide(L)'
;MYLFTRLPSLPIWYRRSRPGAYDFIDFLKASGQSLWQVLPLGPTGFGDSPYQSFSAFAGQSLLISPDDLVDLELITKDDLYPIPEFDAAKVDYGAVLNYKNALFKKAFQTFHHTPNKFLLEEFDDFCLENKKWLSDYAVFMACKDAHEEDHGRNGMTR
;
A
#
# COMPACT_ATOMS: atom_id res chain seq x y z
N MET A 1 9.02 17.94 -1.22
CA MET A 1 9.61 17.83 0.12
C MET A 1 8.43 17.76 1.10
N TYR A 2 8.06 16.53 1.52
CA TYR A 2 6.96 16.35 2.48
C TYR A 2 7.55 16.36 3.89
N LEU A 3 7.24 17.41 4.64
CA LEU A 3 7.61 17.54 6.04
C LEU A 3 6.59 16.77 6.89
N PHE A 4 7.02 15.69 7.53
CA PHE A 4 6.22 15.07 8.58
C PHE A 4 6.41 15.84 9.89
N THR A 5 5.59 16.86 10.09
CA THR A 5 5.45 17.50 11.40
C THR A 5 4.15 17.03 12.05
N ARG A 6 4.28 16.28 13.14
CA ARG A 6 3.26 15.74 14.04
C ARG A 6 2.59 14.44 13.60
N LEU A 7 2.89 13.40 14.35
CA LEU A 7 2.32 12.04 14.36
C LEU A 7 1.18 11.84 15.40
N PRO A 8 0.08 12.60 15.46
CA PRO A 8 -1.07 12.18 16.25
C PRO A 8 -2.22 11.61 15.42
N SER A 9 -2.20 11.68 14.10
CA SER A 9 -3.35 11.30 13.25
C SER A 9 -2.98 10.61 11.96
N LEU A 10 -1.99 9.72 11.99
CA LEU A 10 -1.78 8.83 10.86
C LEU A 10 -2.91 7.80 10.83
N PRO A 11 -3.51 7.53 9.65
CA PRO A 11 -4.49 6.47 9.49
C PRO A 11 -3.99 5.14 10.06
N ILE A 12 -4.88 4.29 10.54
CA ILE A 12 -4.54 3.00 11.18
C ILE A 12 -3.62 2.15 10.32
N TRP A 13 -3.79 2.18 8.98
CA TRP A 13 -2.94 1.47 8.04
C TRP A 13 -1.47 1.93 8.06
N TYR A 14 -1.17 3.14 8.49
CA TYR A 14 0.20 3.63 8.62
C TYR A 14 0.82 3.32 9.99
N ARG A 15 -0.01 3.18 11.03
CA ARG A 15 0.47 2.97 12.42
C ARG A 15 1.10 1.60 12.67
N ARG A 16 0.80 0.59 11.84
CA ARG A 16 1.26 -0.79 12.03
C ARG A 16 2.34 -1.24 11.06
N SER A 17 2.81 -0.35 10.18
CA SER A 17 3.80 -0.70 9.17
C SER A 17 5.18 -0.93 9.77
N ARG A 18 5.53 -2.18 9.94
CA ARG A 18 6.86 -2.75 10.16
C ARG A 18 7.60 -2.28 11.42
N PRO A 19 7.94 -3.21 12.32
CA PRO A 19 8.81 -2.94 13.46
C PRO A 19 10.04 -2.11 13.10
N GLY A 20 10.74 -2.45 12.00
CA GLY A 20 11.94 -1.75 11.58
C GLY A 20 11.80 -0.28 11.22
N ALA A 21 10.63 0.19 10.77
CA ALA A 21 10.42 1.61 10.53
C ALA A 21 10.25 2.39 11.83
N TYR A 22 9.58 1.81 12.82
CA TYR A 22 9.46 2.40 14.16
C TYR A 22 10.79 2.37 14.89
N ASP A 23 11.50 1.26 14.84
CA ASP A 23 12.84 1.14 15.43
C ASP A 23 13.79 2.20 14.87
N PHE A 24 13.70 2.48 13.57
CA PHE A 24 14.49 3.53 12.93
C PHE A 24 14.07 4.93 13.39
N ILE A 25 12.77 5.19 13.54
CA ILE A 25 12.27 6.46 14.09
C ILE A 25 12.76 6.66 15.54
N ASP A 26 12.71 5.60 16.34
CA ASP A 26 13.19 5.65 17.73
C ASP A 26 14.71 5.87 17.79
N PHE A 27 15.47 5.24 16.89
CA PHE A 27 16.89 5.50 16.71
C PHE A 27 17.16 6.97 16.33
N LEU A 28 16.43 7.52 15.36
CA LEU A 28 16.58 8.91 14.95
C LEU A 28 16.30 9.87 16.12
N LYS A 29 15.22 9.60 16.87
CA LYS A 29 14.87 10.38 18.07
C LYS A 29 15.94 10.30 19.14
N ALA A 30 16.47 9.11 19.44
CA ALA A 30 17.54 8.91 20.39
C ALA A 30 18.85 9.60 19.97
N SER A 31 19.07 9.70 18.63
CA SER A 31 20.22 10.41 18.05
C SER A 31 20.03 11.93 17.95
N GLY A 32 18.94 12.48 18.51
CA GLY A 32 18.65 13.92 18.48
C GLY A 32 18.18 14.46 17.13
N GLN A 33 17.78 13.57 16.20
CA GLN A 33 17.21 13.99 14.92
C GLN A 33 15.73 14.34 15.08
N SER A 34 15.30 15.42 14.43
CA SER A 34 13.91 15.88 14.46
C SER A 34 13.20 15.73 13.11
N LEU A 35 13.93 15.45 12.04
CA LEU A 35 13.45 15.35 10.68
C LEU A 35 13.99 14.10 9.99
N TRP A 36 13.11 13.41 9.28
CA TRP A 36 13.47 12.32 8.38
C TRP A 36 12.99 12.66 6.97
N GLN A 37 13.91 12.79 6.04
CA GLN A 37 13.58 13.00 4.63
C GLN A 37 13.35 11.65 3.96
N VAL A 38 12.17 11.48 3.35
CA VAL A 38 11.80 10.30 2.56
C VAL A 38 11.47 10.68 1.13
N LEU A 39 11.52 9.71 0.21
CA LEU A 39 11.00 9.87 -1.14
C LEU A 39 9.46 9.98 -1.10
N PRO A 40 8.82 10.49 -2.18
CA PRO A 40 7.36 10.51 -2.25
C PRO A 40 6.77 9.11 -2.00
N LEU A 41 5.72 9.06 -1.17
CA LEU A 41 5.06 7.82 -0.73
C LEU A 41 3.78 7.54 -1.53
N GLY A 42 3.62 8.17 -2.69
CA GLY A 42 2.51 7.93 -3.61
C GLY A 42 2.72 6.67 -4.48
N PRO A 43 1.67 6.23 -5.19
CA PRO A 43 1.78 5.11 -6.11
C PRO A 43 2.83 5.41 -7.19
N THR A 44 3.75 4.47 -7.41
CA THR A 44 4.82 4.63 -8.42
C THR A 44 4.26 4.49 -9.82
N GLY A 45 4.83 5.24 -10.76
CA GLY A 45 4.50 5.21 -12.18
C GLY A 45 5.51 4.40 -13.00
N PHE A 46 5.77 4.90 -14.21
CA PHE A 46 6.69 4.26 -15.15
C PHE A 46 8.09 4.10 -14.56
N GLY A 47 8.64 2.89 -14.69
CA GLY A 47 9.97 2.55 -14.20
C GLY A 47 10.10 2.57 -12.67
N ASP A 48 8.99 2.32 -11.95
CA ASP A 48 8.93 2.32 -10.47
C ASP A 48 9.38 3.64 -9.83
N SER A 49 9.32 4.73 -10.60
CA SER A 49 9.77 6.05 -10.15
C SER A 49 8.78 6.65 -9.13
N PRO A 50 9.22 7.00 -7.91
CA PRO A 50 8.37 7.66 -6.93
C PRO A 50 8.01 9.09 -7.32
N TYR A 51 8.72 9.67 -8.31
CA TYR A 51 8.47 11.02 -8.80
C TYR A 51 7.44 11.08 -9.94
N GLN A 52 7.05 9.94 -10.51
CA GLN A 52 6.03 9.81 -11.55
C GLN A 52 4.76 9.17 -10.98
N SER A 53 4.27 9.72 -9.89
CA SER A 53 3.08 9.20 -9.23
C SER A 53 1.82 9.53 -10.02
N PHE A 54 0.88 8.59 -10.06
CA PHE A 54 -0.45 8.76 -10.66
C PHE A 54 -1.39 9.63 -9.82
N SER A 55 -1.05 9.86 -8.55
CA SER A 55 -1.85 10.66 -7.64
C SER A 55 -0.97 11.41 -6.65
N ALA A 56 -1.35 12.66 -6.36
CA ALA A 56 -0.75 13.44 -5.29
C ALA A 56 -1.34 13.12 -3.91
N PHE A 57 -2.44 12.39 -3.85
CA PHE A 57 -3.21 12.12 -2.63
C PHE A 57 -3.15 10.66 -2.19
N ALA A 58 -3.14 9.72 -3.14
CA ALA A 58 -3.13 8.30 -2.84
C ALA A 58 -1.76 7.86 -2.28
N GLY A 59 -1.80 6.99 -1.27
CA GLY A 59 -0.61 6.32 -0.75
C GLY A 59 -0.19 5.13 -1.62
N GLN A 60 1.08 4.73 -1.49
CA GLN A 60 1.62 3.54 -2.14
C GLN A 60 1.08 2.28 -1.45
N SER A 61 0.25 1.51 -2.17
CA SER A 61 -0.34 0.26 -1.65
C SER A 61 0.71 -0.78 -1.23
N LEU A 62 1.88 -0.78 -1.88
CA LEU A 62 2.99 -1.69 -1.53
C LEU A 62 3.58 -1.44 -0.14
N LEU A 63 3.27 -0.32 0.50
CA LEU A 63 3.66 -0.05 1.88
C LEU A 63 2.75 -0.72 2.92
N ILE A 64 1.59 -1.25 2.51
CA ILE A 64 0.72 -2.00 3.41
C ILE A 64 1.44 -3.28 3.84
N SER A 65 1.51 -3.53 5.15
CA SER A 65 2.09 -4.76 5.68
C SER A 65 1.12 -5.93 5.54
N PRO A 66 1.55 -7.09 5.03
CA PRO A 66 0.74 -8.30 5.08
C PRO A 66 0.36 -8.73 6.50
N ASP A 67 1.22 -8.49 7.49
CA ASP A 67 0.93 -8.80 8.90
C ASP A 67 -0.23 -7.95 9.42
N ASP A 68 -0.36 -6.70 8.97
CA ASP A 68 -1.51 -5.86 9.33
C ASP A 68 -2.82 -6.42 8.80
N LEU A 69 -2.80 -7.04 7.61
CA LEU A 69 -3.98 -7.70 7.05
C LEU A 69 -4.39 -8.93 7.86
N VAL A 70 -3.41 -9.65 8.42
CA VAL A 70 -3.67 -10.78 9.34
C VAL A 70 -4.24 -10.27 10.66
N ASP A 71 -3.67 -9.21 11.23
CA ASP A 71 -4.14 -8.62 12.49
C ASP A 71 -5.56 -8.04 12.37
N LEU A 72 -5.94 -7.56 11.19
CA LEU A 72 -7.29 -7.12 10.86
C LEU A 72 -8.24 -8.26 10.48
N GLU A 73 -7.77 -9.51 10.54
CA GLU A 73 -8.53 -10.72 10.17
C GLU A 73 -9.04 -10.72 8.71
N LEU A 74 -8.38 -9.94 7.84
CA LEU A 74 -8.70 -9.87 6.41
C LEU A 74 -8.07 -11.01 5.60
N ILE A 75 -6.97 -11.57 6.11
CA ILE A 75 -6.32 -12.80 5.61
C ILE A 75 -5.84 -13.63 6.82
N THR A 76 -5.49 -14.88 6.56
CA THR A 76 -4.90 -15.76 7.57
C THR A 76 -3.37 -15.80 7.46
N LYS A 77 -2.68 -16.29 8.49
CA LYS A 77 -1.23 -16.53 8.41
C LYS A 77 -0.83 -17.50 7.32
N ASP A 78 -1.67 -18.48 7.04
CA ASP A 78 -1.41 -19.47 5.99
C ASP A 78 -1.44 -18.84 4.59
N ASP A 79 -2.18 -17.78 4.42
CA ASP A 79 -2.26 -17.03 3.16
C ASP A 79 -0.98 -16.30 2.79
N LEU A 80 -0.12 -16.07 3.76
CA LEU A 80 1.19 -15.48 3.52
C LEU A 80 2.13 -16.41 2.77
N TYR A 81 1.84 -17.72 2.76
CA TYR A 81 2.71 -18.72 2.17
C TYR A 81 2.22 -19.20 0.79
N PRO A 82 3.14 -19.54 -0.13
CA PRO A 82 4.60 -19.38 0.02
C PRO A 82 5.04 -17.92 -0.10
N ILE A 83 5.93 -17.51 0.80
CA ILE A 83 6.56 -16.18 0.69
C ILE A 83 7.68 -16.29 -0.36
N PRO A 84 7.69 -15.45 -1.42
CA PRO A 84 8.79 -15.41 -2.37
C PRO A 84 10.12 -15.06 -1.69
N GLU A 85 11.21 -15.58 -2.21
CA GLU A 85 12.55 -15.13 -1.82
C GLU A 85 12.79 -13.73 -2.38
N PHE A 86 12.95 -12.74 -1.49
CA PHE A 86 13.27 -11.38 -1.86
C PHE A 86 14.75 -11.09 -1.57
N ASP A 87 15.41 -10.42 -2.52
CA ASP A 87 16.77 -9.94 -2.31
C ASP A 87 16.78 -8.89 -1.18
N ALA A 88 17.65 -9.06 -0.19
CA ALA A 88 17.78 -8.13 0.93
C ALA A 88 18.41 -6.78 0.53
N ALA A 89 19.14 -6.73 -0.57
CA ALA A 89 19.85 -5.53 -1.03
C ALA A 89 19.10 -4.77 -2.14
N LYS A 90 18.16 -5.43 -2.84
CA LYS A 90 17.47 -4.85 -4.00
C LYS A 90 16.01 -5.25 -4.03
N VAL A 91 15.13 -4.27 -4.20
CA VAL A 91 13.69 -4.52 -4.36
C VAL A 91 13.39 -4.95 -5.79
N ASP A 92 12.80 -6.13 -5.95
CA ASP A 92 12.13 -6.56 -7.18
C ASP A 92 10.65 -6.16 -7.09
N TYR A 93 10.30 -5.02 -7.68
CA TYR A 93 8.94 -4.49 -7.64
C TYR A 93 7.93 -5.43 -8.31
N GLY A 94 8.31 -6.13 -9.39
CA GLY A 94 7.43 -7.07 -10.08
C GLY A 94 7.05 -8.25 -9.18
N ALA A 95 8.03 -8.88 -8.53
CA ALA A 95 7.78 -9.97 -7.58
C ALA A 95 6.95 -9.50 -6.37
N VAL A 96 7.26 -8.31 -5.82
CA VAL A 96 6.52 -7.73 -4.69
C VAL A 96 5.07 -7.41 -5.09
N LEU A 97 4.84 -6.82 -6.27
CA LEU A 97 3.52 -6.50 -6.80
C LEU A 97 2.66 -7.76 -6.93
N ASN A 98 3.21 -8.80 -7.57
CA ASN A 98 2.49 -10.06 -7.78
C ASN A 98 2.09 -10.70 -6.45
N TYR A 99 3.01 -10.78 -5.52
CA TYR A 99 2.74 -11.35 -4.19
C TYR A 99 1.70 -10.54 -3.42
N LYS A 100 1.88 -9.23 -3.31
CA LYS A 100 0.98 -8.37 -2.52
C LYS A 100 -0.39 -8.22 -3.14
N ASN A 101 -0.49 -8.12 -4.48
CA ASN A 101 -1.79 -8.03 -5.14
C ASN A 101 -2.65 -9.28 -4.92
N ALA A 102 -2.04 -10.47 -4.85
CA ALA A 102 -2.77 -11.69 -4.50
C ALA A 102 -3.37 -11.60 -3.09
N LEU A 103 -2.59 -11.11 -2.11
CA LEU A 103 -3.04 -10.91 -0.74
C LEU A 103 -4.12 -9.82 -0.66
N PHE A 104 -3.96 -8.72 -1.37
CA PHE A 104 -4.94 -7.62 -1.38
C PHE A 104 -6.27 -8.04 -1.99
N LYS A 105 -6.25 -8.84 -3.07
CA LYS A 105 -7.48 -9.41 -3.64
C LYS A 105 -8.21 -10.29 -2.63
N LYS A 106 -7.50 -11.12 -1.89
CA LYS A 106 -8.08 -11.97 -0.86
C LYS A 106 -8.63 -11.14 0.31
N ALA A 107 -7.85 -10.19 0.80
CA ALA A 107 -8.27 -9.27 1.87
C ALA A 107 -9.55 -8.50 1.48
N PHE A 108 -9.63 -8.02 0.25
CA PHE A 108 -10.82 -7.36 -0.28
C PHE A 108 -12.04 -8.28 -0.33
N GLN A 109 -11.87 -9.53 -0.76
CA GLN A 109 -12.95 -10.51 -0.76
C GLN A 109 -13.47 -10.78 0.65
N THR A 110 -12.58 -10.96 1.63
CA THR A 110 -12.96 -11.14 3.04
C THR A 110 -13.70 -9.92 3.55
N PHE A 111 -13.19 -8.72 3.31
CA PHE A 111 -13.83 -7.46 3.69
C PHE A 111 -15.23 -7.33 3.11
N HIS A 112 -15.42 -7.74 1.85
CA HIS A 112 -16.71 -7.62 1.17
C HIS A 112 -17.75 -8.66 1.64
N HIS A 113 -17.31 -9.88 2.00
CA HIS A 113 -18.22 -10.98 2.38
C HIS A 113 -18.51 -11.03 3.89
N THR A 114 -17.55 -10.70 4.71
CA THR A 114 -17.65 -10.76 6.18
C THR A 114 -17.06 -9.48 6.80
N PRO A 115 -17.71 -8.34 6.55
CA PRO A 115 -17.13 -7.09 7.01
C PRO A 115 -17.20 -6.98 8.55
N ASN A 116 -16.08 -6.64 9.16
CA ASN A 116 -16.06 -6.16 10.52
C ASN A 116 -16.70 -4.77 10.55
N LYS A 117 -17.68 -4.57 11.44
CA LYS A 117 -18.44 -3.30 11.56
C LYS A 117 -17.52 -2.08 11.73
N PHE A 118 -16.48 -2.22 12.54
CA PHE A 118 -15.51 -1.16 12.77
C PHE A 118 -14.75 -0.80 11.49
N LEU A 119 -14.30 -1.79 10.72
CA LEU A 119 -13.61 -1.55 9.45
C LEU A 119 -14.52 -0.93 8.39
N LEU A 120 -15.82 -1.25 8.41
CA LEU A 120 -16.80 -0.61 7.52
C LEU A 120 -16.98 0.86 7.86
N GLU A 121 -17.15 1.19 9.13
CA GLU A 121 -17.30 2.58 9.59
C GLU A 121 -16.04 3.39 9.22
N GLU A 122 -14.84 2.86 9.44
CA GLU A 122 -13.59 3.53 9.04
C GLU A 122 -13.47 3.69 7.51
N PHE A 123 -13.92 2.71 6.75
CA PHE A 123 -13.91 2.78 5.28
C PHE A 123 -14.88 3.85 4.78
N ASP A 124 -16.08 3.91 5.33
CA ASP A 124 -17.08 4.90 4.97
C ASP A 124 -16.62 6.32 5.32
N ASP A 125 -16.04 6.51 6.50
CA ASP A 125 -15.45 7.78 6.91
C ASP A 125 -14.30 8.19 5.98
N PHE A 126 -13.42 7.26 5.66
CA PHE A 126 -12.34 7.50 4.69
C PHE A 126 -12.88 7.92 3.31
N CYS A 127 -13.90 7.24 2.81
CA CYS A 127 -14.53 7.56 1.53
C CYS A 127 -15.16 8.96 1.56
N LEU A 128 -15.81 9.31 2.67
CA LEU A 128 -16.45 10.62 2.84
C LEU A 128 -15.40 11.76 2.87
N GLU A 129 -14.35 11.59 3.64
CA GLU A 129 -13.27 12.58 3.75
C GLU A 129 -12.52 12.79 2.43
N ASN A 130 -12.35 11.72 1.65
CA ASN A 130 -11.56 11.71 0.42
C ASN A 130 -12.39 11.80 -0.87
N LYS A 131 -13.70 12.06 -0.77
CA LYS A 131 -14.64 12.07 -1.91
C LYS A 131 -14.25 12.95 -3.09
N LYS A 132 -13.40 13.97 -2.86
CA LYS A 132 -13.01 14.92 -3.90
C LYS A 132 -12.05 14.33 -4.95
N TRP A 133 -11.37 13.24 -4.62
CA TRP A 133 -10.36 12.64 -5.50
C TRP A 133 -10.45 11.12 -5.60
N LEU A 134 -10.97 10.45 -4.58
CA LEU A 134 -10.91 8.99 -4.45
C LEU A 134 -11.66 8.28 -5.57
N SER A 135 -12.89 8.74 -5.90
CA SER A 135 -13.71 8.10 -6.94
C SER A 135 -13.04 8.18 -8.31
N ASP A 136 -12.52 9.36 -8.67
CA ASP A 136 -11.84 9.55 -9.96
C ASP A 136 -10.56 8.72 -10.04
N TYR A 137 -9.79 8.67 -8.95
CA TYR A 137 -8.60 7.84 -8.86
C TYR A 137 -8.92 6.35 -8.97
N ALA A 138 -9.97 5.87 -8.28
CA ALA A 138 -10.38 4.47 -8.34
C ALA A 138 -10.81 4.05 -9.76
N VAL A 139 -11.58 4.90 -10.45
CA VAL A 139 -11.98 4.66 -11.86
C VAL A 139 -10.74 4.66 -12.77
N PHE A 140 -9.85 5.63 -12.61
CA PHE A 140 -8.60 5.68 -13.37
C PHE A 140 -7.78 4.40 -13.21
N MET A 141 -7.58 3.93 -11.98
CA MET A 141 -6.82 2.72 -11.71
C MET A 141 -7.50 1.47 -12.29
N ALA A 142 -8.82 1.36 -12.17
CA ALA A 142 -9.57 0.25 -12.76
C ALA A 142 -9.44 0.21 -14.29
N CYS A 143 -9.52 1.36 -14.95
CA CYS A 143 -9.31 1.46 -16.41
C CYS A 143 -7.87 1.11 -16.78
N LYS A 144 -6.89 1.58 -16.02
CA LYS A 144 -5.47 1.29 -16.25
C LYS A 144 -5.19 -0.22 -16.16
N ASP A 145 -5.67 -0.87 -15.09
CA ASP A 145 -5.47 -2.30 -14.87
C ASP A 145 -6.11 -3.12 -16.01
N ALA A 146 -7.31 -2.75 -16.47
CA ALA A 146 -7.98 -3.42 -17.59
C ALA A 146 -7.17 -3.31 -18.90
N HIS A 147 -6.56 -2.14 -19.17
CA HIS A 147 -5.74 -1.95 -20.38
C HIS A 147 -4.40 -2.67 -20.31
N GLU A 148 -3.78 -2.75 -19.13
CA GLU A 148 -2.53 -3.51 -18.95
C GLU A 148 -2.75 -5.02 -19.11
N GLU A 149 -3.87 -5.56 -18.65
CA GLU A 149 -4.25 -6.95 -18.90
C GLU A 149 -4.44 -7.24 -20.39
N ASP A 150 -5.01 -6.33 -21.18
CA ASP A 150 -5.18 -6.49 -22.62
C ASP A 150 -3.85 -6.46 -23.37
N HIS A 151 -2.92 -5.60 -23.00
CA HIS A 151 -1.57 -5.57 -23.57
C HIS A 151 -0.74 -6.80 -23.21
N GLY A 152 -0.90 -7.33 -22.00
CA GLY A 152 -0.26 -8.58 -21.58
C GLY A 152 -0.71 -9.80 -22.37
N ARG A 153 -1.99 -9.87 -22.74
CA ARG A 153 -2.53 -10.95 -23.59
C ARG A 153 -2.09 -10.87 -25.05
N ASN A 154 -1.92 -9.66 -25.58
CA ASN A 154 -1.50 -9.44 -26.97
C ASN A 154 0.04 -9.47 -27.14
N GLY A 155 0.82 -9.39 -26.09
CA GLY A 155 2.28 -9.42 -26.12
C GLY A 155 2.91 -10.81 -26.29
N MET A 156 2.11 -11.89 -26.27
CA MET A 156 2.59 -13.27 -26.45
C MET A 156 2.55 -13.75 -27.90
N THR A 157 2.28 -12.87 -28.87
CA THR A 157 2.29 -13.21 -30.30
C THR A 157 3.19 -12.24 -31.06
N ARG A 158 4.52 -12.34 -30.83
CA ARG A 158 5.55 -11.94 -31.80
C ARG A 158 6.84 -12.70 -31.56
#